data_90e831ab321703588912d1f4d4b452fc
#
_entry.id   90e831ab321703588912d1f4d4b452fc
#
_cell.length_a   1.000
_cell.length_b   1.000
_cell.length_c   1.000
_cell.angle_alpha   90.00
_cell.angle_beta   90.00
_cell.angle_gamma   90.00
#
_symmetry.space_group_name_H-M   'P 1'
#
loop_
_entity.id
_entity.type
_entity.pdbx_description
1 polymer ?
#
loop_
_entity_poly.entity_id
_entity_poly.type
_entity_poly.pdbx_seq_one_letter_code
_entity_poly.pdbx_strand_id
1 'polypeptide(L)'
;CSVYSWAVIIEKFRLFKKINKLSEEFEEKFWNSKSAENFYNSLPTNVEDPMALVFQGAMEGLLKKKSKTNLSERMTAMLEAGVEKQMTKIEKGFTFLATVGSTAPFIGLFGTVWGIMNSFQSIAISRNTSLAIVAPGIAEALFATALGLLAAIPAVVAYNKFNTDSQKYSQKLE
;
A
#
# COMPACT_ATOMS: atom_id res chain seq x y z
N CYS A 1 15.49 4.80 0.59
CA CYS A 1 14.08 4.91 0.15
C CYS A 1 13.74 3.87 -0.94
N SER A 2 14.54 3.76 -2.02
CA SER A 2 14.23 2.88 -3.15
C SER A 2 14.10 1.39 -2.75
N VAL A 3 15.04 0.83 -1.98
CA VAL A 3 15.00 -0.58 -1.54
C VAL A 3 13.74 -0.87 -0.71
N TYR A 4 13.38 0.02 0.20
CA TYR A 4 12.17 -0.13 1.01
C TYR A 4 10.89 -0.02 0.17
N SER A 5 10.84 0.87 -0.83
CA SER A 5 9.71 0.94 -1.76
C SER A 5 9.50 -0.39 -2.49
N TRP A 6 10.57 -1.01 -3.00
CA TRP A 6 10.50 -2.32 -3.63
C TRP A 6 10.05 -3.43 -2.68
N ALA A 7 10.52 -3.41 -1.42
CA ALA A 7 10.06 -4.36 -0.41
C ALA A 7 8.54 -4.24 -0.18
N VAL A 8 8.02 -3.01 -0.02
CA VAL A 8 6.59 -2.75 0.13
C VAL A 8 5.81 -3.19 -1.12
N ILE A 9 6.32 -2.90 -2.31
CA ILE A 9 5.67 -3.31 -3.57
C ILE A 9 5.52 -4.83 -3.65
N ILE A 10 6.59 -5.57 -3.38
CA ILE A 10 6.58 -7.03 -3.43
C ILE A 10 5.66 -7.61 -2.35
N GLU A 11 5.72 -7.08 -1.13
CA GLU A 11 4.84 -7.49 -0.02
C GLU A 11 3.37 -7.32 -0.40
N LYS A 12 2.99 -6.14 -0.91
CA LYS A 12 1.61 -5.84 -1.27
C LYS A 12 1.12 -6.65 -2.46
N PHE A 13 1.95 -6.88 -3.45
CA PHE A 13 1.60 -7.72 -4.58
C PHE A 13 1.28 -9.16 -4.14
N ARG A 14 2.11 -9.72 -3.25
CA ARG A 14 1.86 -11.05 -2.66
C ARG A 14 0.61 -11.07 -1.78
N LEU A 15 0.41 -10.01 -0.99
CA LEU A 15 -0.76 -9.86 -0.12
C LEU A 15 -2.06 -9.87 -0.95
N PHE A 16 -2.20 -9.00 -1.96
CA PHE A 16 -3.39 -8.94 -2.79
C PHE A 16 -3.67 -10.25 -3.54
N LYS A 17 -2.63 -10.90 -4.05
CA LYS A 17 -2.78 -12.23 -4.67
C LYS A 17 -3.30 -13.27 -3.68
N LYS A 18 -2.80 -13.25 -2.44
CA LYS A 18 -3.21 -14.17 -1.37
C LYS A 18 -4.65 -13.92 -0.92
N ILE A 19 -4.99 -12.66 -0.59
CA ILE A 19 -6.32 -12.34 -0.06
C ILE A 19 -7.42 -12.57 -1.10
N ASN A 20 -7.20 -12.24 -2.38
CA ASN A 20 -8.18 -12.49 -3.43
C ASN A 20 -8.49 -14.00 -3.53
N LYS A 21 -7.47 -14.86 -3.53
CA LYS A 21 -7.67 -16.30 -3.57
C LYS A 21 -8.42 -16.82 -2.33
N LEU A 22 -8.02 -16.37 -1.14
CA LEU A 22 -8.65 -16.80 0.12
C LEU A 22 -10.11 -16.36 0.21
N SER A 23 -10.41 -15.12 -0.24
CA SER A 23 -11.77 -14.60 -0.23
C SER A 23 -12.68 -15.31 -1.24
N GLU A 24 -12.18 -15.71 -2.40
CA GLU A 24 -12.93 -16.56 -3.35
C GLU A 24 -13.26 -17.93 -2.74
N GLU A 25 -12.30 -18.57 -2.09
CA GLU A 25 -12.51 -19.85 -1.39
C GLU A 25 -13.50 -19.68 -0.21
N PHE A 26 -13.47 -18.55 0.49
CA PHE A 26 -14.42 -18.25 1.58
C PHE A 26 -15.83 -18.09 1.04
N GLU A 27 -16.03 -17.27 -0.01
CA GLU A 27 -17.34 -17.05 -0.64
C GLU A 27 -17.96 -18.37 -1.10
N GLU A 28 -17.21 -19.21 -1.80
CA GLU A 28 -17.70 -20.51 -2.25
C GLU A 28 -18.15 -21.39 -1.10
N LYS A 29 -17.37 -21.46 -0.03
CA LYS A 29 -17.73 -22.24 1.16
C LYS A 29 -18.92 -21.66 1.91
N PHE A 30 -18.99 -20.32 1.99
CA PHE A 30 -20.10 -19.63 2.67
C PHE A 30 -21.43 -19.89 1.98
N TRP A 31 -21.51 -19.71 0.66
CA TRP A 31 -22.75 -19.94 -0.10
C TRP A 31 -23.17 -21.40 -0.16
N ASN A 32 -22.24 -22.33 -0.04
CA ASN A 32 -22.54 -23.78 0.05
C ASN A 32 -22.96 -24.21 1.46
N SER A 33 -22.84 -23.36 2.48
CA SER A 33 -23.21 -23.69 3.85
C SER A 33 -24.74 -23.53 4.07
N LYS A 34 -25.32 -24.39 4.89
CA LYS A 34 -26.76 -24.39 5.19
C LYS A 34 -27.17 -23.31 6.20
N SER A 35 -26.24 -22.81 7.02
CA SER A 35 -26.48 -21.73 7.98
C SER A 35 -25.18 -21.03 8.36
N ALA A 36 -25.30 -19.73 8.70
CA ALA A 36 -24.17 -18.92 9.14
C ALA A 36 -23.49 -19.46 10.42
N GLU A 37 -24.29 -20.02 11.34
CA GLU A 37 -23.78 -20.59 12.59
C GLU A 37 -22.97 -21.87 12.36
N ASN A 38 -23.44 -22.76 11.49
CA ASN A 38 -22.70 -23.97 11.12
C ASN A 38 -21.41 -23.62 10.40
N PHE A 39 -21.45 -22.61 9.54
CA PHE A 39 -20.25 -22.11 8.85
C PHE A 39 -19.24 -21.52 9.84
N TYR A 40 -19.70 -20.68 10.78
CA TYR A 40 -18.86 -20.12 11.83
C TYR A 40 -18.12 -21.20 12.62
N ASN A 41 -18.83 -22.26 13.03
CA ASN A 41 -18.25 -23.38 13.78
C ASN A 41 -17.27 -24.23 12.94
N SER A 42 -17.34 -24.15 11.62
CA SER A 42 -16.44 -24.85 10.70
C SER A 42 -15.16 -24.08 10.38
N LEU A 43 -15.10 -22.78 10.72
CA LEU A 43 -13.93 -21.95 10.47
C LEU A 43 -12.75 -22.37 11.35
N PRO A 44 -11.53 -22.39 10.81
CA PRO A 44 -10.33 -22.68 11.58
C PRO A 44 -10.06 -21.57 12.61
N THR A 45 -9.41 -21.92 13.72
CA THR A 45 -9.08 -20.97 14.80
C THR A 45 -8.10 -19.87 14.34
N ASN A 46 -7.28 -20.16 13.34
CA ASN A 46 -6.29 -19.20 12.80
C ASN A 46 -6.68 -18.82 11.37
N VAL A 47 -7.55 -17.82 11.26
CA VAL A 47 -8.03 -17.31 9.97
C VAL A 47 -7.13 -16.20 9.49
N GLU A 48 -6.62 -16.31 8.25
CA GLU A 48 -5.79 -15.28 7.62
C GLU A 48 -6.56 -14.45 6.59
N ASP A 49 -7.73 -14.91 6.15
CA ASP A 49 -8.58 -14.20 5.19
C ASP A 49 -9.30 -13.03 5.87
N PRO A 50 -9.18 -11.79 5.34
CA PRO A 50 -9.85 -10.62 5.90
C PRO A 50 -11.38 -10.75 5.93
N MET A 51 -11.99 -11.38 4.91
CA MET A 51 -13.44 -11.61 4.84
C MET A 51 -13.90 -12.53 5.94
N ALA A 52 -13.20 -13.63 6.16
CA ALA A 52 -13.48 -14.56 7.24
C ALA A 52 -13.27 -13.93 8.62
N LEU A 53 -12.28 -13.06 8.80
CA LEU A 53 -12.05 -12.31 10.05
C LEU A 53 -13.18 -11.30 10.34
N VAL A 54 -13.71 -10.63 9.33
CA VAL A 54 -14.86 -9.74 9.46
C VAL A 54 -16.09 -10.54 9.89
N PHE A 55 -16.37 -11.63 9.20
CA PHE A 55 -17.49 -12.55 9.54
C PHE A 55 -17.36 -13.12 10.94
N GLN A 56 -16.19 -13.63 11.32
CA GLN A 56 -15.94 -14.17 12.65
C GLN A 56 -16.16 -13.13 13.75
N GLY A 57 -15.65 -11.91 13.57
CA GLY A 57 -15.82 -10.81 14.52
C GLY A 57 -17.29 -10.42 14.72
N ALA A 58 -18.08 -10.38 13.65
CA ALA A 58 -19.51 -10.11 13.70
C ALA A 58 -20.26 -11.23 14.45
N MET A 59 -19.97 -12.50 14.14
CA MET A 59 -20.60 -13.65 14.80
C MET A 59 -20.27 -13.74 16.30
N GLU A 60 -19.01 -13.51 16.68
CA GLU A 60 -18.63 -13.44 18.10
C GLU A 60 -19.38 -12.35 18.86
N GLY A 61 -19.53 -11.17 18.23
CA GLY A 61 -20.28 -10.06 18.83
C GLY A 61 -21.76 -10.36 19.01
N LEU A 62 -22.36 -11.15 18.11
CA LEU A 62 -23.74 -11.62 18.23
C LEU A 62 -23.91 -12.63 19.36
N LEU A 63 -23.01 -13.60 19.47
CA LEU A 63 -23.09 -14.69 20.43
C LEU A 63 -22.84 -14.20 21.87
N LYS A 64 -21.97 -13.22 22.08
CA LYS A 64 -21.62 -12.69 23.41
C LYS A 64 -22.72 -11.87 24.10
N LYS A 65 -23.67 -11.28 23.35
CA LYS A 65 -24.75 -10.44 23.92
C LYS A 65 -26.14 -10.94 23.54
N LYS A 66 -26.86 -11.53 24.46
CA LYS A 66 -28.23 -12.06 24.31
C LYS A 66 -29.35 -10.99 24.16
N SER A 67 -29.06 -9.72 23.94
CA SER A 67 -30.09 -8.68 23.77
C SER A 67 -30.67 -8.74 22.37
N LYS A 68 -32.00 -8.97 22.28
CA LYS A 68 -32.77 -9.07 21.03
C LYS A 68 -33.10 -7.72 20.39
N THR A 69 -32.80 -6.59 21.04
CA THR A 69 -33.15 -5.26 20.54
C THR A 69 -32.06 -4.77 19.57
N ASN A 70 -32.46 -4.41 18.37
CA ASN A 70 -31.60 -3.85 17.29
C ASN A 70 -30.45 -4.77 16.84
N LEU A 71 -30.73 -6.07 16.69
CA LEU A 71 -29.73 -7.07 16.26
C LEU A 71 -29.15 -6.72 14.89
N SER A 72 -29.99 -6.28 13.94
CA SER A 72 -29.59 -5.91 12.57
C SER A 72 -28.63 -4.72 12.57
N GLU A 73 -28.98 -3.62 13.23
CA GLU A 73 -28.12 -2.43 13.29
C GLU A 73 -26.76 -2.72 13.93
N ARG A 74 -26.76 -3.53 14.97
CA ARG A 74 -25.51 -3.93 15.62
C ARG A 74 -24.64 -4.84 14.75
N MET A 75 -25.26 -5.74 14.01
CA MET A 75 -24.53 -6.59 13.06
C MET A 75 -23.89 -5.75 11.96
N THR A 76 -24.63 -4.83 11.37
CA THR A 76 -24.12 -3.91 10.37
C THR A 76 -22.92 -3.10 10.92
N ALA A 77 -23.08 -2.49 12.10
CA ALA A 77 -21.99 -1.72 12.72
C ALA A 77 -20.75 -2.59 13.05
N MET A 78 -20.92 -3.86 13.41
CA MET A 78 -19.79 -4.78 13.66
C MET A 78 -19.09 -5.19 12.36
N LEU A 79 -19.87 -5.43 11.29
CA LEU A 79 -19.32 -5.71 9.96
C LEU A 79 -18.54 -4.51 9.44
N GLU A 80 -19.12 -3.31 9.48
CA GLU A 80 -18.45 -2.07 9.05
C GLU A 80 -17.14 -1.83 9.81
N ALA A 81 -17.17 -1.93 11.14
CA ALA A 81 -15.96 -1.80 11.96
C ALA A 81 -14.92 -2.90 11.65
N GLY A 82 -15.38 -4.10 11.34
CA GLY A 82 -14.53 -5.21 10.92
C GLY A 82 -13.86 -4.92 9.58
N VAL A 83 -14.62 -4.45 8.60
CA VAL A 83 -14.12 -4.05 7.26
C VAL A 83 -13.08 -2.94 7.41
N GLU A 84 -13.40 -1.85 8.11
CA GLU A 84 -12.48 -0.73 8.33
C GLU A 84 -11.16 -1.19 8.94
N LYS A 85 -11.21 -2.06 9.96
CA LYS A 85 -10.03 -2.63 10.61
C LYS A 85 -9.16 -3.45 9.65
N GLN A 86 -9.76 -4.24 8.76
CA GLN A 86 -8.99 -5.03 7.79
C GLN A 86 -8.43 -4.14 6.68
N MET A 87 -9.21 -3.16 6.19
CA MET A 87 -8.75 -2.23 5.17
C MET A 87 -7.56 -1.39 5.66
N THR A 88 -7.59 -0.90 6.89
CA THR A 88 -6.45 -0.20 7.51
C THR A 88 -5.17 -1.03 7.49
N LYS A 89 -5.27 -2.36 7.71
CA LYS A 89 -4.10 -3.25 7.64
C LYS A 89 -3.60 -3.45 6.20
N ILE A 90 -4.54 -3.60 5.25
CA ILE A 90 -4.23 -3.78 3.84
C ILE A 90 -3.52 -2.53 3.28
N GLU A 91 -3.99 -1.34 3.64
CA GLU A 91 -3.49 -0.06 3.16
C GLU A 91 -2.19 0.41 3.84
N LYS A 92 -1.76 -0.29 4.87
CA LYS A 92 -0.49 0.03 5.54
C LYS A 92 0.66 0.05 4.52
N GLY A 93 1.37 1.16 4.45
CA GLY A 93 2.49 1.37 3.52
C GLY A 93 2.12 2.10 2.23
N PHE A 94 0.83 2.30 1.90
CA PHE A 94 0.43 3.08 0.73
C PHE A 94 0.88 4.53 0.84
N THR A 95 0.72 5.14 2.01
CA THR A 95 1.19 6.51 2.29
C THR A 95 2.68 6.66 2.03
N PHE A 96 3.49 5.65 2.37
CA PHE A 96 4.93 5.68 2.10
C PHE A 96 5.20 5.67 0.58
N LEU A 97 4.52 4.83 -0.20
CA LEU A 97 4.67 4.81 -1.66
C LEU A 97 4.24 6.15 -2.29
N ALA A 98 3.13 6.73 -1.83
CA ALA A 98 2.67 8.04 -2.27
C ALA A 98 3.71 9.13 -1.96
N THR A 99 4.28 9.11 -0.74
CA THR A 99 5.30 10.07 -0.32
C THR A 99 6.56 9.95 -1.17
N VAL A 100 7.08 8.74 -1.37
CA VAL A 100 8.26 8.53 -2.23
C VAL A 100 7.96 8.98 -3.66
N GLY A 101 6.81 8.61 -4.20
CA GLY A 101 6.40 9.00 -5.55
C GLY A 101 6.33 10.51 -5.76
N SER A 102 5.84 11.25 -4.77
CA SER A 102 5.70 12.71 -4.84
C SER A 102 6.99 13.46 -4.51
N THR A 103 7.83 12.96 -3.60
CA THR A 103 9.01 13.69 -3.09
C THR A 103 10.32 13.34 -3.80
N ALA A 104 10.49 12.09 -4.25
CA ALA A 104 11.75 11.66 -4.84
C ALA A 104 12.17 12.45 -6.11
N PRO A 105 11.26 12.88 -7.02
CA PRO A 105 11.63 13.72 -8.14
C PRO A 105 12.21 15.07 -7.69
N PHE A 106 11.66 15.68 -6.63
CA PHE A 106 12.14 16.95 -6.09
C PHE A 106 13.51 16.81 -5.42
N ILE A 107 13.76 15.67 -4.76
CA ILE A 107 15.09 15.36 -4.20
C ILE A 107 16.11 15.22 -5.34
N GLY A 108 15.74 14.56 -6.42
CA GLY A 108 16.58 14.47 -7.63
C GLY A 108 16.84 15.85 -8.25
N LEU A 109 15.82 16.67 -8.41
CA LEU A 109 15.92 18.05 -8.89
C LEU A 109 16.84 18.90 -8.00
N PHE A 110 16.69 18.80 -6.70
CA PHE A 110 17.58 19.46 -5.73
C PHE A 110 19.05 19.07 -5.99
N GLY A 111 19.31 17.77 -6.20
CA GLY A 111 20.64 17.29 -6.55
C GLY A 111 21.19 17.92 -7.83
N THR A 112 20.35 18.10 -8.84
CA THR A 112 20.74 18.77 -10.09
C THR A 112 21.14 20.23 -9.85
N VAL A 113 20.29 20.97 -9.13
CA VAL A 113 20.57 22.40 -8.82
C VAL A 113 21.86 22.54 -8.03
N TRP A 114 22.05 21.70 -7.01
CA TRP A 114 23.24 21.69 -6.19
C TRP A 114 24.51 21.36 -6.98
N GLY A 115 24.48 20.33 -7.81
CA GLY A 115 25.64 19.93 -8.64
C GLY A 115 26.02 20.95 -9.70
N ILE A 116 25.03 21.58 -10.36
CA ILE A 116 25.28 22.66 -11.32
C ILE A 116 25.89 23.87 -10.61
N MET A 117 25.36 24.23 -9.43
CA MET A 117 25.91 25.33 -8.63
C MET A 117 27.39 25.09 -8.28
N ASN A 118 27.73 23.89 -7.83
CA ASN A 118 29.12 23.51 -7.54
C ASN A 118 30.02 23.56 -8.80
N SER A 119 29.47 23.15 -9.96
CA SER A 119 30.20 23.22 -11.22
C SER A 119 30.56 24.68 -11.62
N PHE A 120 29.61 25.62 -11.44
CA PHE A 120 29.88 27.04 -11.66
C PHE A 120 30.87 27.66 -10.64
N GLN A 121 30.80 27.23 -9.38
CA GLN A 121 31.81 27.64 -8.40
C GLN A 121 33.23 27.18 -8.79
N SER A 122 33.36 25.99 -9.34
CA SER A 122 34.66 25.48 -9.83
C SER A 122 35.23 26.33 -10.98
N ILE A 123 34.39 26.86 -11.88
CA ILE A 123 34.81 27.81 -12.90
C ILE A 123 35.35 29.12 -12.27
N ALA A 124 34.60 29.64 -11.28
CA ALA A 124 34.98 30.90 -10.62
C ALA A 124 36.34 30.79 -9.91
N ILE A 125 36.61 29.63 -9.28
CA ILE A 125 37.87 29.38 -8.56
C ILE A 125 39.03 29.15 -9.53
N SER A 126 38.81 28.31 -10.54
CA SER A 126 39.86 27.93 -11.51
C SER A 126 40.14 29.01 -12.54
N ARG A 127 39.27 30.02 -12.70
CA ARG A 127 39.26 31.03 -13.78
C ARG A 127 39.39 30.42 -15.17
N ASN A 128 38.96 29.19 -15.33
CA ASN A 128 39.03 28.43 -16.55
C ASN A 128 37.62 28.00 -16.97
N THR A 129 37.16 28.49 -18.13
CA THR A 129 35.81 28.22 -18.65
C THR A 129 35.76 26.95 -19.52
N SER A 130 36.80 26.12 -19.48
CA SER A 130 36.81 24.87 -20.25
C SER A 130 35.67 23.96 -19.83
N LEU A 131 34.92 23.47 -20.81
CA LEU A 131 33.83 22.54 -20.62
C LEU A 131 34.31 21.23 -19.94
N ALA A 132 35.55 20.83 -20.15
CA ALA A 132 36.16 19.65 -19.55
C ALA A 132 36.19 19.70 -18.02
N ILE A 133 36.19 20.90 -17.40
CA ILE A 133 36.21 21.09 -15.96
C ILE A 133 34.82 20.89 -15.34
N VAL A 134 33.77 21.30 -16.06
CA VAL A 134 32.41 21.33 -15.53
C VAL A 134 31.55 20.12 -15.97
N ALA A 135 31.88 19.50 -17.10
CA ALA A 135 31.12 18.41 -17.66
C ALA A 135 30.91 17.23 -16.67
N PRO A 136 31.93 16.80 -15.90
CA PRO A 136 31.73 15.74 -14.91
C PRO A 136 30.69 16.11 -13.83
N GLY A 137 30.79 17.32 -13.26
CA GLY A 137 29.87 17.78 -12.22
C GLY A 137 28.42 17.96 -12.72
N ILE A 138 28.26 18.41 -13.97
CA ILE A 138 26.94 18.49 -14.62
C ILE A 138 26.39 17.08 -14.86
N ALA A 139 27.21 16.13 -15.30
CA ALA A 139 26.80 14.75 -15.51
C ALA A 139 26.33 14.09 -14.19
N GLU A 140 27.07 14.28 -13.10
CA GLU A 140 26.68 13.81 -11.76
C GLU A 140 25.37 14.45 -11.29
N ALA A 141 25.20 15.75 -11.54
CA ALA A 141 23.97 16.45 -11.22
C ALA A 141 22.76 15.84 -11.96
N LEU A 142 22.87 15.64 -13.25
CA LEU A 142 21.81 15.01 -14.06
C LEU A 142 21.51 13.57 -13.60
N PHE A 143 22.54 12.83 -13.21
CA PHE A 143 22.38 11.48 -12.67
C PHE A 143 21.57 11.46 -11.36
N ALA A 144 21.72 12.48 -10.51
CA ALA A 144 20.90 12.59 -9.28
C ALA A 144 19.39 12.70 -9.62
N THR A 145 19.02 13.46 -10.66
CA THR A 145 17.62 13.52 -11.12
C THR A 145 17.15 12.17 -11.68
N ALA A 146 17.96 11.49 -12.44
CA ALA A 146 17.63 10.16 -12.97
C ALA A 146 17.35 9.16 -11.82
N LEU A 147 18.16 9.18 -10.75
CA LEU A 147 17.93 8.36 -9.56
C LEU A 147 16.62 8.72 -8.82
N GLY A 148 16.30 10.01 -8.73
CA GLY A 148 15.03 10.48 -8.16
C GLY A 148 13.83 9.94 -8.92
N LEU A 149 13.86 10.00 -10.25
CA LEU A 149 12.81 9.45 -11.12
C LEU A 149 12.75 7.92 -11.07
N LEU A 150 13.88 7.25 -11.02
CA LEU A 150 13.95 5.79 -10.90
C LEU A 150 13.30 5.28 -9.61
N ALA A 151 13.38 6.06 -8.54
CA ALA A 151 12.69 5.74 -7.29
C ALA A 151 11.20 6.10 -7.31
N ALA A 152 10.83 7.23 -7.92
CA ALA A 152 9.49 7.77 -7.93
C ALA A 152 8.54 6.97 -8.83
N ILE A 153 8.93 6.66 -10.05
CA ILE A 153 8.05 6.06 -11.06
C ILE A 153 7.46 4.72 -10.58
N PRO A 154 8.24 3.74 -10.11
CA PRO A 154 7.67 2.50 -9.59
C PRO A 154 6.77 2.70 -8.38
N ALA A 155 7.11 3.65 -7.51
CA ALA A 155 6.33 3.93 -6.30
C ALA A 155 4.94 4.50 -6.65
N VAL A 156 4.85 5.43 -7.61
CA VAL A 156 3.56 5.99 -8.07
C VAL A 156 2.72 4.94 -8.76
N VAL A 157 3.31 4.16 -9.67
CA VAL A 157 2.60 3.09 -10.40
C VAL A 157 2.03 2.06 -9.41
N ALA A 158 2.85 1.63 -8.45
CA ALA A 158 2.43 0.67 -7.45
C ALA A 158 1.35 1.23 -6.51
N TYR A 159 1.50 2.47 -6.05
CA TYR A 159 0.49 3.15 -5.23
C TYR A 159 -0.87 3.19 -5.93
N ASN A 160 -0.91 3.66 -7.18
CA ASN A 160 -2.15 3.77 -7.94
C ASN A 160 -2.82 2.40 -8.14
N LYS A 161 -2.02 1.38 -8.47
CA LYS A 161 -2.52 0.01 -8.62
C LYS A 161 -3.10 -0.52 -7.31
N PHE A 162 -2.35 -0.45 -6.20
CA PHE A 162 -2.78 -1.00 -4.92
C PHE A 162 -3.94 -0.23 -4.33
N ASN A 163 -4.02 1.08 -4.54
CA ASN A 163 -5.17 1.88 -4.12
C ASN A 163 -6.45 1.45 -4.87
N THR A 164 -6.36 1.19 -6.17
CA THR A 164 -7.47 0.67 -6.96
C THR A 164 -7.86 -0.75 -6.52
N ASP A 165 -6.88 -1.62 -6.30
CA ASP A 165 -7.14 -2.99 -5.85
C ASP A 165 -7.75 -3.01 -4.43
N SER A 166 -7.34 -2.09 -3.54
CA SER A 166 -7.89 -1.90 -2.20
C SER A 166 -9.36 -1.47 -2.25
N GLN A 167 -9.68 -0.48 -3.08
CA GLN A 167 -11.07 -0.03 -3.25
C GLN A 167 -12.00 -1.14 -3.78
N LYS A 168 -11.54 -1.91 -4.77
CA LYS A 168 -12.29 -3.07 -5.28
C LYS A 168 -12.50 -4.13 -4.20
N TYR A 169 -11.48 -4.36 -3.38
CA TYR A 169 -11.57 -5.32 -2.29
C TYR A 169 -12.49 -4.85 -1.17
N SER A 170 -12.49 -3.54 -0.84
CA SER A 170 -13.46 -2.96 0.11
C SER A 170 -14.90 -3.18 -0.34
N GLN A 171 -15.20 -2.90 -1.62
CA GLN A 171 -16.53 -3.15 -2.19
C GLN A 171 -16.95 -4.62 -2.17
N LYS A 172 -16.00 -5.53 -2.17
CA LYS A 172 -16.24 -6.97 -2.06
C LYS A 172 -16.54 -7.40 -0.62
N LEU A 173 -16.02 -6.66 0.37
CA LEU A 173 -16.26 -6.90 1.79
C LEU A 173 -17.59 -6.32 2.30
N GLU A 174 -18.16 -5.34 1.61
CA GLU A 174 -19.49 -4.73 1.89
C GLU A 174 -20.63 -5.61 1.37
#